data_e577f6509a1426a740caaa7e19eab9ee
#
_entry.id   e577f6509a1426a740caaa7e19eab9ee
#
_cell.length_a   1.000
_cell.length_b   1.000
_cell.length_c   1.000
_cell.angle_alpha   90.00
_cell.angle_beta   90.00
_cell.angle_gamma   90.00
#
_symmetry.space_group_name_H-M   'P 1'
#
loop_
_entity.id
_entity.type
_entity.pdbx_description
1 polymer ?
#
loop_
_entity_poly.entity_id
_entity_poly.type
_entity_poly.pdbx_seq_one_letter_code
_entity_poly.pdbx_strand_id
1 'polypeptide(L)'
;MKSLNEYIIEKILINKSSKLNKIKVETKDQLKSIIRERYNNNKSFVYLSDIDVSELNDLSSIFDGLKIEVVDISGWDTSNVTTMAYMFTECEDIKKIIGIENLDVSKLEDANSMFYMCENLVELDLTNWNPKLLQKTRYMFYDCLNLKIIKNIENWQLPNIKDVCRMFCDCAKLDVDLSNWDLTKIKDSLKVGMLDNSGITENHYPKI
;
A
#
# COMPACT_ATOMS: atom_id res chain seq x y z
N MET A 1 -2.04 -27.71 -13.45
CA MET A 1 -2.36 -26.35 -12.95
C MET A 1 -1.19 -25.46 -13.30
N LYS A 2 -1.41 -24.32 -14.01
CA LYS A 2 -0.32 -23.35 -14.28
C LYS A 2 0.17 -22.78 -12.95
N SER A 3 1.50 -22.56 -12.83
CA SER A 3 2.06 -21.88 -11.66
C SER A 3 1.57 -20.42 -11.64
N LEU A 4 1.57 -19.77 -10.46
CA LEU A 4 1.23 -18.37 -10.31
C LEU A 4 2.08 -17.47 -11.22
N ASN A 5 3.38 -17.80 -11.36
CA ASN A 5 4.29 -17.08 -12.26
C ASN A 5 3.92 -17.24 -13.73
N GLU A 6 3.55 -18.44 -14.19
CA GLU A 6 3.09 -18.66 -15.58
C GLU A 6 1.81 -17.89 -15.87
N TYR A 7 0.87 -17.85 -14.92
CA TYR A 7 -0.37 -17.08 -15.05
C TYR A 7 -0.11 -15.57 -15.12
N ILE A 8 0.77 -15.06 -14.25
CA ILE A 8 1.18 -13.64 -14.24
C ILE A 8 1.84 -13.27 -15.57
N ILE A 9 2.80 -14.08 -16.06
CA ILE A 9 3.50 -13.84 -17.33
C ILE A 9 2.51 -13.86 -18.50
N GLU A 10 1.61 -14.81 -18.55
CA GLU A 10 0.60 -14.91 -19.61
C GLU A 10 -0.32 -13.66 -19.64
N LYS A 11 -0.79 -13.20 -18.47
CA LYS A 11 -1.62 -12.00 -18.36
C LYS A 11 -0.87 -10.73 -18.75
N ILE A 12 0.39 -10.60 -18.34
CA ILE A 12 1.25 -9.47 -18.73
C ILE A 12 1.49 -9.47 -20.25
N LEU A 13 1.69 -10.63 -20.88
CA LEU A 13 1.89 -10.76 -22.33
C LEU A 13 0.61 -10.43 -23.11
N ILE A 14 -0.55 -10.89 -22.63
CA ILE A 14 -1.86 -10.57 -23.23
C ILE A 14 -2.11 -9.07 -23.20
N ASN A 15 -1.80 -8.40 -22.08
CA ASN A 15 -1.99 -6.95 -21.95
C ASN A 15 -1.06 -6.10 -22.83
N LYS A 16 0.17 -6.56 -23.10
CA LYS A 16 1.07 -5.86 -24.02
C LYS A 16 0.59 -5.91 -25.47
N SER A 17 -0.27 -6.85 -25.82
CA SER A 17 -0.79 -7.04 -27.19
C SER A 17 -2.14 -6.38 -27.46
N SER A 18 -2.85 -5.93 -26.45
CA SER A 18 -4.16 -5.28 -26.59
C SER A 18 -4.12 -3.85 -26.06
N LYS A 19 -4.39 -2.86 -26.92
CA LYS A 19 -4.99 -1.58 -26.50
C LYS A 19 -6.43 -1.87 -26.04
N LEU A 20 -6.60 -2.62 -24.95
CA LEU A 20 -7.92 -2.84 -24.37
C LEU A 20 -8.45 -1.49 -23.87
N ASN A 21 -9.67 -1.14 -24.30
CA ASN A 21 -10.40 -0.06 -23.65
C ASN A 21 -10.52 -0.42 -22.16
N LYS A 22 -9.93 0.39 -21.30
CA LYS A 22 -10.06 0.23 -19.84
C LYS A 22 -11.52 0.36 -19.43
N ILE A 23 -11.93 -0.38 -18.43
CA ILE A 23 -13.24 -0.24 -17.80
C ILE A 23 -13.17 1.00 -16.89
N LYS A 24 -13.80 2.09 -17.31
CA LYS A 24 -13.87 3.31 -16.52
C LYS A 24 -14.82 3.13 -15.34
N VAL A 25 -14.37 3.55 -14.15
CA VAL A 25 -15.21 3.67 -12.95
C VAL A 25 -15.28 5.12 -12.51
N GLU A 26 -16.48 5.55 -12.14
CA GLU A 26 -16.77 6.93 -11.72
C GLU A 26 -16.95 7.03 -10.20
N THR A 27 -17.18 5.89 -9.53
CA THR A 27 -17.38 5.85 -8.10
C THR A 27 -16.61 4.71 -7.44
N LYS A 28 -16.26 4.90 -6.17
CA LYS A 28 -15.63 3.87 -5.35
C LYS A 28 -16.49 2.61 -5.22
N ASP A 29 -17.82 2.74 -5.20
CA ASP A 29 -18.72 1.60 -5.09
C ASP A 29 -18.73 0.74 -6.37
N GLN A 30 -18.63 1.36 -7.54
CA GLN A 30 -18.43 0.62 -8.81
C GLN A 30 -17.11 -0.17 -8.76
N LEU A 31 -16.02 0.45 -8.33
CA LEU A 31 -14.72 -0.22 -8.17
C LEU A 31 -14.83 -1.39 -7.18
N LYS A 32 -15.43 -1.19 -6.01
CA LYS A 32 -15.66 -2.25 -5.01
C LYS A 32 -16.49 -3.42 -5.56
N SER A 33 -17.48 -3.14 -6.39
CA SER A 33 -18.31 -4.18 -7.02
C SER A 33 -17.47 -5.05 -7.96
N ILE A 34 -16.64 -4.44 -8.80
CA ILE A 34 -15.74 -5.16 -9.73
C ILE A 34 -14.69 -5.96 -8.94
N ILE A 35 -14.11 -5.39 -7.90
CA ILE A 35 -13.13 -6.08 -7.04
C ILE A 35 -13.78 -7.33 -6.44
N ARG A 36 -14.98 -7.24 -5.85
CA ARG A 36 -15.68 -8.35 -5.25
C ARG A 36 -16.03 -9.43 -6.27
N GLU A 37 -16.50 -9.05 -7.45
CA GLU A 37 -16.80 -9.99 -8.54
C GLU A 37 -15.54 -10.79 -8.92
N ARG A 38 -14.41 -10.08 -9.18
CA ARG A 38 -13.16 -10.73 -9.57
C ARG A 38 -12.56 -11.58 -8.45
N TYR A 39 -12.65 -11.12 -7.21
CA TYR A 39 -12.25 -11.88 -6.03
C TYR A 39 -13.07 -13.17 -5.86
N ASN A 40 -14.39 -13.13 -6.06
CA ASN A 40 -15.22 -14.33 -5.98
C ASN A 40 -14.87 -15.35 -7.07
N ASN A 41 -14.44 -14.89 -8.23
CA ASN A 41 -14.00 -15.73 -9.34
C ASN A 41 -12.60 -16.33 -9.12
N ASN A 42 -11.71 -15.60 -8.44
CA ASN A 42 -10.36 -16.05 -8.12
C ASN A 42 -9.82 -15.33 -6.88
N LYS A 43 -9.81 -16.01 -5.73
CA LYS A 43 -9.34 -15.45 -4.46
C LYS A 43 -7.82 -15.28 -4.40
N SER A 44 -7.06 -16.12 -5.10
CA SER A 44 -5.59 -16.06 -5.05
C SER A 44 -5.00 -14.95 -5.90
N PHE A 45 -5.68 -14.54 -6.98
CA PHE A 45 -5.18 -13.49 -7.87
C PHE A 45 -6.32 -12.63 -8.40
N VAL A 46 -6.27 -11.33 -8.08
CA VAL A 46 -7.25 -10.35 -8.54
C VAL A 46 -6.58 -9.38 -9.51
N TYR A 47 -6.97 -9.47 -10.79
CA TYR A 47 -6.47 -8.62 -11.86
C TYR A 47 -7.33 -7.37 -12.02
N LEU A 48 -6.73 -6.19 -11.92
CA LEU A 48 -7.42 -4.90 -11.98
C LEU A 48 -6.69 -3.87 -12.85
N SER A 49 -5.60 -4.23 -13.56
CA SER A 49 -4.84 -3.27 -14.34
C SER A 49 -5.58 -2.74 -15.58
N ASP A 50 -6.69 -3.36 -15.94
CA ASP A 50 -7.62 -2.92 -17.00
C ASP A 50 -8.72 -1.96 -16.49
N ILE A 51 -8.69 -1.56 -15.22
CA ILE A 51 -9.64 -0.61 -14.65
C ILE A 51 -9.03 0.79 -14.72
N ASP A 52 -9.82 1.75 -15.18
CA ASP A 52 -9.51 3.17 -15.14
C ASP A 52 -10.12 3.79 -13.89
N VAL A 53 -9.26 4.18 -12.94
CA VAL A 53 -9.61 4.79 -11.66
C VAL A 53 -9.32 6.31 -11.63
N SER A 54 -8.97 6.91 -12.76
CA SER A 54 -8.49 8.31 -12.84
C SER A 54 -9.48 9.36 -12.32
N GLU A 55 -10.78 9.04 -12.31
CA GLU A 55 -11.82 9.92 -11.76
C GLU A 55 -11.93 9.85 -10.22
N LEU A 56 -11.30 8.86 -9.58
CA LEU A 56 -11.44 8.66 -8.14
C LEU A 56 -10.40 9.48 -7.37
N ASN A 57 -10.84 10.07 -6.27
CA ASN A 57 -9.98 10.74 -5.29
C ASN A 57 -9.89 9.99 -3.95
N ASP A 58 -10.68 8.95 -3.77
CA ASP A 58 -10.77 8.13 -2.57
C ASP A 58 -10.72 6.64 -2.92
N LEU A 59 -9.62 5.98 -2.52
CA LEU A 59 -9.43 4.52 -2.63
C LEU A 59 -9.45 3.83 -1.26
N SER A 60 -10.02 4.50 -0.24
CA SER A 60 -10.07 3.93 1.10
C SER A 60 -10.90 2.66 1.17
N SER A 61 -10.42 1.67 1.92
CA SER A 61 -11.11 0.40 2.23
C SER A 61 -11.61 -0.39 1.02
N ILE A 62 -10.95 -0.28 -0.15
CA ILE A 62 -11.44 -0.99 -1.35
C ILE A 62 -11.12 -2.49 -1.35
N PHE A 63 -10.10 -2.93 -0.58
CA PHE A 63 -9.72 -4.34 -0.41
C PHE A 63 -9.88 -4.83 1.04
N ASP A 64 -10.40 -3.99 1.93
CA ASP A 64 -10.52 -4.23 3.36
C ASP A 64 -11.08 -5.64 3.68
N GLY A 65 -10.33 -6.43 4.46
CA GLY A 65 -10.68 -7.79 4.90
C GLY A 65 -10.65 -8.88 3.82
N LEU A 66 -10.23 -8.57 2.58
CA LEU A 66 -10.18 -9.57 1.52
C LEU A 66 -8.95 -10.48 1.65
N LYS A 67 -9.17 -11.79 1.61
CA LYS A 67 -8.10 -12.81 1.67
C LYS A 67 -7.51 -13.06 0.28
N ILE A 68 -6.87 -12.02 -0.28
CA ILE A 68 -6.23 -12.03 -1.61
C ILE A 68 -4.75 -12.32 -1.44
N GLU A 69 -4.18 -13.25 -2.22
CA GLU A 69 -2.73 -13.47 -2.20
C GLU A 69 -1.95 -12.50 -3.09
N VAL A 70 -2.49 -12.19 -4.26
CA VAL A 70 -1.87 -11.27 -5.22
C VAL A 70 -2.93 -10.39 -5.86
N VAL A 71 -2.65 -9.09 -5.95
CA VAL A 71 -3.47 -8.14 -6.69
C VAL A 71 -2.62 -7.41 -7.73
N ASP A 72 -3.17 -7.18 -8.92
CA ASP A 72 -2.53 -6.40 -9.99
C ASP A 72 -3.30 -5.10 -10.23
N ILE A 73 -2.68 -4.00 -9.82
CA ILE A 73 -3.16 -2.62 -9.99
C ILE A 73 -2.22 -1.79 -10.88
N SER A 74 -1.35 -2.45 -11.67
CA SER A 74 -0.27 -1.80 -12.42
C SER A 74 -0.73 -0.77 -13.47
N GLY A 75 -2.01 -0.80 -13.84
CA GLY A 75 -2.59 0.14 -14.80
C GLY A 75 -3.30 1.36 -14.19
N TRP A 76 -3.30 1.52 -12.87
CA TRP A 76 -4.05 2.56 -12.22
C TRP A 76 -3.41 3.94 -12.34
N ASP A 77 -4.20 4.93 -12.70
CA ASP A 77 -3.86 6.36 -12.61
C ASP A 77 -4.45 6.91 -11.31
N THR A 78 -3.58 7.19 -10.34
CA THR A 78 -3.97 7.68 -9.00
C THR A 78 -3.63 9.15 -8.79
N SER A 79 -3.38 9.89 -9.86
CA SER A 79 -2.97 11.31 -9.81
C SER A 79 -3.97 12.25 -9.14
N ASN A 80 -5.22 11.81 -8.94
CA ASN A 80 -6.26 12.54 -8.23
C ASN A 80 -6.53 12.02 -6.80
N VAL A 81 -5.86 10.95 -6.37
CA VAL A 81 -6.15 10.28 -5.10
C VAL A 81 -5.54 11.05 -3.93
N THR A 82 -6.38 11.38 -2.96
CA THR A 82 -5.98 12.07 -1.71
C THR A 82 -6.01 11.15 -0.50
N THR A 83 -6.72 10.02 -0.56
CA THR A 83 -6.77 9.04 0.53
C THR A 83 -6.72 7.61 0.03
N MET A 84 -5.86 6.82 0.66
CA MET A 84 -5.74 5.37 0.55
C MET A 84 -5.87 4.70 1.93
N ALA A 85 -6.54 5.41 2.89
CA ALA A 85 -6.72 4.90 4.24
C ALA A 85 -7.44 3.54 4.23
N TYR A 86 -6.94 2.57 5.00
CA TYR A 86 -7.50 1.21 5.11
C TYR A 86 -7.54 0.42 3.78
N MET A 87 -6.79 0.82 2.76
CA MET A 87 -6.93 0.24 1.41
C MET A 87 -6.74 -1.27 1.39
N PHE A 88 -5.75 -1.79 2.13
CA PHE A 88 -5.43 -3.22 2.27
C PHE A 88 -5.54 -3.70 3.73
N THR A 89 -6.30 -3.00 4.58
CA THR A 89 -6.52 -3.41 5.98
C THR A 89 -6.99 -4.85 6.04
N GLU A 90 -6.39 -5.64 6.95
CA GLU A 90 -6.72 -7.05 7.20
C GLU A 90 -6.64 -7.96 5.96
N CYS A 91 -5.87 -7.55 4.94
CA CYS A 91 -5.52 -8.44 3.84
C CYS A 91 -4.42 -9.41 4.28
N GLU A 92 -4.70 -10.26 5.27
CA GLU A 92 -3.71 -11.14 5.94
C GLU A 92 -2.96 -12.04 4.95
N ASP A 93 -3.64 -12.51 3.88
CA ASP A 93 -3.06 -13.44 2.92
C ASP A 93 -2.21 -12.77 1.83
N ILE A 94 -2.17 -11.42 1.78
CA ILE A 94 -1.52 -10.71 0.69
C ILE A 94 0.00 -10.94 0.72
N LYS A 95 0.53 -11.38 -0.42
CA LYS A 95 1.97 -11.64 -0.63
C LYS A 95 2.59 -10.64 -1.60
N LYS A 96 1.78 -10.12 -2.54
CA LYS A 96 2.27 -9.22 -3.58
C LYS A 96 1.18 -8.27 -4.10
N ILE A 97 1.58 -7.01 -4.28
CA ILE A 97 0.78 -5.97 -4.92
C ILE A 97 1.56 -5.51 -6.16
N ILE A 98 1.12 -5.93 -7.34
CA ILE A 98 1.79 -5.60 -8.61
C ILE A 98 1.37 -4.19 -9.02
N GLY A 99 2.36 -3.32 -9.26
CA GLY A 99 2.13 -1.94 -9.70
C GLY A 99 1.99 -0.94 -8.57
N ILE A 100 2.14 -1.35 -7.30
CA ILE A 100 2.11 -0.42 -6.16
C ILE A 100 3.18 0.68 -6.29
N GLU A 101 4.35 0.34 -6.84
CA GLU A 101 5.46 1.25 -7.10
C GLU A 101 5.13 2.36 -8.10
N ASN A 102 4.09 2.16 -8.93
CA ASN A 102 3.69 3.09 -9.99
C ASN A 102 2.53 4.02 -9.61
N LEU A 103 1.97 3.88 -8.41
CA LEU A 103 0.91 4.77 -7.96
C LEU A 103 1.45 6.21 -7.81
N ASP A 104 0.76 7.17 -8.38
CA ASP A 104 1.02 8.58 -8.13
C ASP A 104 0.47 8.96 -6.74
N VAL A 105 1.38 9.27 -5.83
CA VAL A 105 1.10 9.67 -4.44
C VAL A 105 1.34 11.16 -4.18
N SER A 106 1.47 11.95 -5.24
CA SER A 106 1.79 13.38 -5.14
C SER A 106 0.72 14.20 -4.42
N LYS A 107 -0.56 13.74 -4.45
CA LYS A 107 -1.68 14.35 -3.73
C LYS A 107 -2.12 13.57 -2.49
N LEU A 108 -1.45 12.47 -2.15
CA LEU A 108 -1.85 11.62 -1.03
C LEU A 108 -1.66 12.36 0.31
N GLU A 109 -2.74 12.46 1.09
CA GLU A 109 -2.77 13.09 2.41
C GLU A 109 -3.00 12.09 3.54
N ASP A 110 -3.74 11.01 3.28
CA ASP A 110 -4.14 10.04 4.30
C ASP A 110 -3.86 8.60 3.86
N ALA A 111 -2.96 7.94 4.58
CA ALA A 111 -2.61 6.52 4.44
C ALA A 111 -2.75 5.75 5.77
N ASN A 112 -3.65 6.22 6.65
CA ASN A 112 -3.93 5.53 7.91
C ASN A 112 -4.29 4.06 7.66
N SER A 113 -3.67 3.14 8.40
CA SER A 113 -3.96 1.71 8.37
C SER A 113 -3.92 1.07 6.96
N MET A 114 -3.19 1.68 6.00
CA MET A 114 -3.24 1.23 4.60
C MET A 114 -2.87 -0.23 4.43
N PHE A 115 -1.93 -0.75 5.23
CA PHE A 115 -1.45 -2.14 5.22
C PHE A 115 -1.59 -2.80 6.61
N TYR A 116 -2.53 -2.30 7.45
CA TYR A 116 -2.80 -2.84 8.77
C TYR A 116 -3.07 -4.35 8.70
N MET A 117 -2.33 -5.17 9.47
CA MET A 117 -2.43 -6.63 9.52
C MET A 117 -2.24 -7.33 8.14
N CYS A 118 -1.38 -6.80 7.28
CA CYS A 118 -0.92 -7.51 6.09
C CYS A 118 0.16 -8.54 6.49
N GLU A 119 -0.23 -9.58 7.23
CA GLU A 119 0.69 -10.46 7.94
C GLU A 119 1.63 -11.24 7.02
N ASN A 120 1.19 -11.62 5.81
CA ASN A 120 1.97 -12.42 4.86
C ASN A 120 2.77 -11.57 3.85
N LEU A 121 2.69 -10.24 3.92
CA LEU A 121 3.48 -9.35 3.08
C LEU A 121 4.95 -9.35 3.54
N VAL A 122 5.87 -9.73 2.64
CA VAL A 122 7.31 -9.84 2.96
C VAL A 122 8.10 -8.65 2.45
N GLU A 123 7.75 -8.15 1.28
CA GLU A 123 8.41 -7.03 0.62
C GLU A 123 7.38 -6.09 0.01
N LEU A 124 7.62 -4.78 0.16
CA LEU A 124 6.82 -3.73 -0.47
C LEU A 124 7.75 -2.81 -1.25
N ASP A 125 7.50 -2.67 -2.54
CA ASP A 125 8.28 -1.77 -3.40
C ASP A 125 7.57 -0.42 -3.51
N LEU A 126 8.16 0.63 -2.90
CA LEU A 126 7.66 2.00 -2.95
C LEU A 126 8.68 2.93 -3.64
N THR A 127 9.48 2.39 -4.58
CA THR A 127 10.64 3.08 -5.18
C THR A 127 10.29 4.44 -5.78
N ASN A 128 9.10 4.60 -6.35
CA ASN A 128 8.69 5.87 -6.96
C ASN A 128 7.85 6.77 -6.04
N TRP A 129 7.61 6.35 -4.79
CA TRP A 129 6.80 7.14 -3.87
C TRP A 129 7.60 8.29 -3.27
N ASN A 130 7.02 9.48 -3.34
CA ASN A 130 7.50 10.68 -2.64
C ASN A 130 6.28 11.49 -2.16
N PRO A 131 5.61 11.06 -1.07
CA PRO A 131 4.32 11.59 -0.65
C PRO A 131 4.45 12.89 0.16
N LYS A 132 4.83 13.99 -0.48
CA LYS A 132 5.11 15.29 0.19
C LYS A 132 3.89 15.90 0.89
N LEU A 133 2.66 15.57 0.49
CA LEU A 133 1.43 16.05 1.11
C LEU A 133 0.91 15.13 2.22
N LEU A 134 1.56 14.00 2.46
CA LEU A 134 1.13 13.00 3.45
C LEU A 134 1.09 13.59 4.86
N GLN A 135 -0.05 13.46 5.52
CA GLN A 135 -0.31 13.99 6.84
C GLN A 135 -0.52 12.92 7.89
N LYS A 136 -1.05 11.75 7.48
CA LYS A 136 -1.47 10.70 8.40
C LYS A 136 -1.00 9.33 7.94
N THR A 137 -0.31 8.62 8.84
CA THR A 137 0.18 7.26 8.65
C THR A 137 -0.04 6.39 9.89
N ARG A 138 -1.01 6.77 10.74
CA ARG A 138 -1.37 6.00 11.94
C ARG A 138 -1.64 4.55 11.57
N TYR A 139 -0.99 3.60 12.25
CA TYR A 139 -1.12 2.15 12.02
C TYR A 139 -0.81 1.69 10.59
N MET A 140 -0.12 2.46 9.77
CA MET A 140 0.01 2.17 8.33
C MET A 140 0.55 0.76 8.05
N PHE A 141 1.49 0.26 8.84
CA PHE A 141 2.09 -1.08 8.74
C PHE A 141 1.94 -1.89 10.03
N TYR A 142 1.00 -1.50 10.91
CA TYR A 142 0.78 -2.19 12.17
C TYR A 142 0.55 -3.69 11.92
N ASP A 143 1.25 -4.53 12.73
CA ASP A 143 1.11 -6.00 12.70
C ASP A 143 1.41 -6.64 11.33
N CYS A 144 2.33 -6.03 10.56
CA CYS A 144 2.88 -6.64 9.36
C CYS A 144 4.00 -7.63 9.75
N LEU A 145 3.64 -8.78 10.33
CA LEU A 145 4.53 -9.72 11.04
C LEU A 145 5.68 -10.25 10.19
N ASN A 146 5.50 -10.38 8.87
CA ASN A 146 6.50 -10.92 7.96
C ASN A 146 7.19 -9.88 7.10
N LEU A 147 6.83 -8.60 7.21
CA LEU A 147 7.40 -7.52 6.41
C LEU A 147 8.88 -7.31 6.79
N LYS A 148 9.76 -7.44 5.80
CA LYS A 148 11.22 -7.31 5.96
C LYS A 148 11.79 -6.10 5.24
N ILE A 149 11.20 -5.75 4.10
CA ILE A 149 11.74 -4.75 3.19
C ILE A 149 10.61 -3.82 2.74
N ILE A 150 10.82 -2.53 2.91
CA ILE A 150 10.03 -1.47 2.26
C ILE A 150 11.02 -0.63 1.48
N LYS A 151 11.09 -0.81 0.16
CA LYS A 151 12.05 -0.07 -0.67
C LYS A 151 11.70 1.40 -0.73
N ASN A 152 12.71 2.25 -0.60
CA ASN A 152 12.65 3.71 -0.73
C ASN A 152 11.98 4.46 0.44
N ILE A 153 11.53 3.79 1.49
CA ILE A 153 10.86 4.48 2.61
C ILE A 153 11.83 5.42 3.35
N GLU A 154 13.12 5.08 3.37
CA GLU A 154 14.22 5.87 3.93
C GLU A 154 14.38 7.24 3.26
N ASN A 155 13.94 7.37 2.02
CA ASN A 155 14.06 8.59 1.21
C ASN A 155 12.79 9.47 1.24
N TRP A 156 11.75 9.03 1.94
CA TRP A 156 10.53 9.84 2.02
C TRP A 156 10.78 11.17 2.71
N GLN A 157 10.34 12.23 2.06
CA GLN A 157 10.30 13.56 2.65
C GLN A 157 8.86 13.84 3.14
N LEU A 158 8.71 14.03 4.45
CA LEU A 158 7.42 14.13 5.11
C LEU A 158 7.19 15.51 5.76
N PRO A 159 7.26 16.62 5.01
CA PRO A 159 7.20 17.97 5.58
C PRO A 159 5.84 18.29 6.21
N ASN A 160 4.79 17.56 5.83
CA ASN A 160 3.42 17.79 6.28
C ASN A 160 2.90 16.71 7.24
N ILE A 161 3.75 15.75 7.62
CA ILE A 161 3.32 14.65 8.48
C ILE A 161 2.89 15.14 9.87
N LYS A 162 1.78 14.61 10.39
CA LYS A 162 1.17 14.99 11.66
C LYS A 162 0.98 13.84 12.61
N ASP A 163 0.74 12.62 12.09
CA ASP A 163 0.44 11.45 12.90
C ASP A 163 1.14 10.21 12.34
N VAL A 164 2.06 9.66 13.14
CA VAL A 164 2.80 8.41 12.86
C VAL A 164 2.57 7.36 13.97
N CYS A 165 1.53 7.54 14.77
CA CYS A 165 1.24 6.67 15.89
C CYS A 165 1.14 5.21 15.45
N ARG A 166 1.95 4.35 16.08
CA ARG A 166 2.03 2.90 15.82
C ARG A 166 2.24 2.51 14.36
N MET A 167 2.92 3.36 13.60
CA MET A 167 3.09 3.14 12.15
C MET A 167 3.77 1.81 11.82
N PHE A 168 4.77 1.39 12.60
CA PHE A 168 5.54 0.15 12.41
C PHE A 168 5.45 -0.78 13.64
N CYS A 169 4.48 -0.54 14.55
CA CYS A 169 4.30 -1.38 15.71
C CYS A 169 4.04 -2.83 15.28
N ASP A 170 4.68 -3.77 15.97
CA ASP A 170 4.63 -5.21 15.72
C ASP A 170 5.17 -5.67 14.34
N CYS A 171 5.99 -4.83 13.67
CA CYS A 171 6.75 -5.22 12.46
C CYS A 171 8.07 -5.89 12.84
N ALA A 172 8.04 -7.02 13.53
CA ALA A 172 9.21 -7.62 14.20
C ALA A 172 10.38 -8.00 13.26
N LYS A 173 10.15 -8.14 11.96
CA LYS A 173 11.17 -8.51 10.95
C LYS A 173 11.66 -7.34 10.11
N LEU A 174 11.07 -6.16 10.27
CA LEU A 174 11.39 -4.97 9.50
C LEU A 174 12.60 -4.26 10.10
N ASP A 175 13.66 -4.08 9.31
CA ASP A 175 14.78 -3.20 9.65
C ASP A 175 15.02 -2.24 8.48
N VAL A 176 14.57 -1.00 8.63
CA VAL A 176 14.72 0.08 7.67
C VAL A 176 15.36 1.29 8.34
N ASP A 177 16.19 2.02 7.60
CA ASP A 177 16.87 3.21 8.13
C ASP A 177 15.96 4.44 8.01
N LEU A 178 15.41 4.89 9.15
CA LEU A 178 14.59 6.09 9.26
C LEU A 178 15.36 7.30 9.81
N SER A 179 16.68 7.23 9.97
CA SER A 179 17.51 8.28 10.59
C SER A 179 17.45 9.63 9.86
N ASN A 180 17.03 9.62 8.60
CA ASN A 180 16.79 10.84 7.82
C ASN A 180 15.45 11.52 8.08
N TRP A 181 14.50 10.83 8.74
CA TRP A 181 13.19 11.40 9.05
C TRP A 181 13.29 12.38 10.22
N ASP A 182 12.74 13.58 10.05
CA ASP A 182 12.63 14.59 11.11
C ASP A 182 11.18 14.68 11.59
N LEU A 183 10.92 14.08 12.75
CA LEU A 183 9.62 14.05 13.41
C LEU A 183 9.56 14.96 14.64
N THR A 184 10.55 15.83 14.83
CA THR A 184 10.67 16.72 16.01
C THR A 184 9.48 17.69 16.15
N LYS A 185 8.79 18.00 15.04
CA LYS A 185 7.63 18.89 15.03
C LYS A 185 6.32 18.20 15.37
N ILE A 186 6.31 16.87 15.45
CA ILE A 186 5.09 16.10 15.76
C ILE A 186 4.94 16.02 17.28
N LYS A 187 3.71 16.24 17.77
CA LYS A 187 3.38 16.07 19.20
C LYS A 187 3.66 14.63 19.65
N ASP A 188 4.19 14.45 20.87
CA ASP A 188 4.52 13.12 21.37
C ASP A 188 3.34 12.14 21.37
N SER A 189 2.13 12.62 21.68
CA SER A 189 0.92 11.79 21.63
C SER A 189 0.59 11.22 20.24
N LEU A 190 1.16 11.80 19.16
CA LEU A 190 0.96 11.39 17.78
C LEU A 190 2.15 10.58 17.22
N LYS A 191 3.14 10.27 18.07
CA LYS A 191 4.29 9.38 17.80
C LYS A 191 4.25 8.10 18.66
N VAL A 192 3.30 8.00 19.58
CA VAL A 192 3.24 6.89 20.58
C VAL A 192 3.29 5.53 19.89
N GLY A 193 4.22 4.69 20.32
CA GLY A 193 4.33 3.31 19.90
C GLY A 193 4.71 3.14 18.42
N MET A 194 5.25 4.18 17.76
CA MET A 194 5.58 4.13 16.33
C MET A 194 6.43 2.91 15.97
N LEU A 195 7.37 2.55 16.83
CA LEU A 195 8.36 1.49 16.63
C LEU A 195 8.25 0.33 17.63
N ASP A 196 7.19 0.28 18.45
CA ASP A 196 7.02 -0.76 19.46
C ASP A 196 7.08 -2.16 18.80
N ASN A 197 7.92 -3.04 19.34
CA ASN A 197 8.12 -4.41 18.85
C ASN A 197 8.52 -4.49 17.37
N SER A 198 9.03 -3.43 16.77
CA SER A 198 9.59 -3.49 15.42
C SER A 198 11.01 -4.08 15.42
N GLY A 199 11.49 -4.55 14.26
CA GLY A 199 12.88 -4.97 14.09
C GLY A 199 13.83 -3.80 13.83
N ILE A 200 13.33 -2.56 13.77
CA ILE A 200 14.14 -1.36 13.51
C ILE A 200 15.07 -1.11 14.70
N THR A 201 16.35 -0.98 14.44
CA THR A 201 17.38 -0.78 15.47
C THR A 201 17.56 0.70 15.84
N GLU A 202 18.04 1.01 17.06
CA GLU A 202 18.13 2.38 17.59
C GLU A 202 18.94 3.34 16.69
N ASN A 203 19.97 2.84 16.01
CA ASN A 203 20.77 3.65 15.07
C ASN A 203 20.02 4.02 13.78
N HIS A 204 18.88 3.37 13.51
CA HIS A 204 17.99 3.66 12.39
C HIS A 204 16.74 4.46 12.79
N TYR A 205 16.65 4.89 14.05
CA TYR A 205 15.49 5.65 14.52
C TYR A 205 15.44 7.05 13.89
N PRO A 206 14.23 7.57 13.66
CA PRO A 206 14.04 8.95 13.20
C PRO A 206 14.44 9.96 14.29
N LYS A 207 14.65 11.19 13.91
CA LYS A 207 14.76 12.31 14.86
C LYS A 207 13.39 12.62 15.45
N ILE A 208 13.22 12.42 16.76
CA ILE A 208 11.94 12.56 17.48
C ILE A 208 12.00 13.61 18.59
#